data_24e6e647a3b4de9ff4e415625cebc709
#
_entry.id   24e6e647a3b4de9ff4e415625cebc709
#
_cell.length_a   1.000
_cell.length_b   1.000
_cell.length_c   1.000
_cell.angle_alpha   90.00
_cell.angle_beta   90.00
_cell.angle_gamma   90.00
#
_symmetry.space_group_name_H-M   'P 1'
#
loop_
_entity.id
_entity.type
_entity.pdbx_description
1 polymer ?
#
loop_
_entity_poly.entity_id
_entity_poly.type
_entity_poly.pdbx_seq_one_letter_code
_entity_poly.pdbx_strand_id
1 'polypeptide(L)'
;MAIVKTKPTSAGRRHLVKVVNDELHKGAPHAPLLEKQSRSGGRNNNGRITTRHVGGGHRQHYRIIDFKRTKDGVPAIVERLEYDPNRSANIALLKYLDGERRYIIAPKGVSAGDRLESGVNAAIKKGNALPLRNIPLGSTVHCIELKPGKGAQIARSAGTSAQLVAREGNYATLRLRSGEMRKVLSECRATLGEVGNSEHSLRQLGKAGAKRWKGVRPTVRGVAMNPVDHPHGGGEGRTSGGRHPVSPWGIPTKGHKTRKNKRTDKLIVRRRKAK
;
A
#
# COMPACT_ATOMS: atom_id res chain seq x y z
N MET A 1 -11.53 2.64 15.21
CA MET A 1 -11.27 3.82 14.34
C MET A 1 -12.57 4.53 14.04
N ALA A 2 -12.57 5.86 14.06
CA ALA A 2 -13.76 6.68 13.81
C ALA A 2 -13.55 7.60 12.60
N ILE A 3 -14.61 7.80 11.81
CA ILE A 3 -14.64 8.77 10.70
C ILE A 3 -15.27 10.06 11.25
N VAL A 4 -14.51 11.14 11.24
CA VAL A 4 -14.94 12.44 11.75
C VAL A 4 -15.03 13.44 10.61
N LYS A 5 -16.24 13.90 10.32
CA LYS A 5 -16.49 15.07 9.46
C LYS A 5 -16.27 16.33 10.29
N THR A 6 -15.46 17.26 9.80
CA THR A 6 -15.22 18.51 10.54
C THR A 6 -16.36 19.52 10.30
N LYS A 7 -16.62 20.37 11.30
CA LYS A 7 -17.57 21.49 11.15
C LYS A 7 -17.11 22.43 10.02
N PRO A 8 -18.00 22.97 9.18
CA PRO A 8 -17.66 23.80 8.02
C PRO A 8 -17.33 25.25 8.41
N THR A 9 -16.41 25.44 9.34
CA THR A 9 -16.04 26.77 9.86
C THR A 9 -15.12 27.56 8.91
N SER A 10 -14.53 26.92 7.90
CA SER A 10 -13.72 27.56 6.88
C SER A 10 -13.76 26.76 5.58
N ALA A 11 -13.37 27.37 4.46
CA ALA A 11 -13.34 26.70 3.15
C ALA A 11 -12.52 25.39 3.17
N GLY A 12 -11.40 25.35 3.87
CA GLY A 12 -10.54 24.17 3.97
C GLY A 12 -11.11 23.08 4.89
N ARG A 13 -12.03 23.41 5.79
CA ARG A 13 -12.67 22.45 6.72
C ARG A 13 -14.00 21.91 6.20
N ARG A 14 -14.67 22.60 5.29
CA ARG A 14 -15.98 22.24 4.76
C ARG A 14 -16.06 20.80 4.25
N HIS A 15 -15.02 20.35 3.54
CA HIS A 15 -14.96 19.01 2.95
C HIS A 15 -13.91 18.11 3.59
N LEU A 16 -13.41 18.47 4.78
CA LEU A 16 -12.39 17.70 5.47
C LEU A 16 -13.03 16.54 6.22
N VAL A 17 -12.58 15.32 5.89
CA VAL A 17 -12.93 14.09 6.61
C VAL A 17 -11.66 13.46 7.15
N LYS A 18 -11.61 13.25 8.47
CA LYS A 18 -10.49 12.63 9.16
C LYS A 18 -10.84 11.20 9.56
N VAL A 19 -9.85 10.33 9.55
CA VAL A 19 -9.88 9.04 10.23
C VAL A 19 -9.11 9.21 11.53
N VAL A 20 -9.75 8.95 12.65
CA VAL A 20 -9.18 9.04 13.99
C VAL A 20 -9.03 7.62 14.53
N ASN A 21 -7.88 7.31 15.07
CA ASN A 21 -7.60 6.05 15.75
C ASN A 21 -6.90 6.37 17.06
N ASP A 22 -7.62 6.18 18.16
CA ASP A 22 -7.14 6.50 19.52
C ASP A 22 -6.12 5.49 20.05
N GLU A 23 -6.06 4.28 19.45
CA GLU A 23 -5.10 3.23 19.81
C GLU A 23 -3.67 3.51 19.31
N LEU A 24 -3.52 4.51 18.42
CA LEU A 24 -2.21 4.85 17.89
C LEU A 24 -1.35 5.58 18.92
N HIS A 25 -0.12 5.11 19.06
CA HIS A 25 0.90 5.77 19.88
C HIS A 25 1.12 7.21 19.41
N LYS A 26 1.07 8.16 20.34
CA LYS A 26 1.22 9.61 20.07
C LYS A 26 2.65 10.11 20.21
N GLY A 27 3.55 9.28 20.75
CA GLY A 27 4.96 9.60 20.95
C GLY A 27 5.84 9.40 19.73
N ALA A 28 7.14 9.55 19.91
CA ALA A 28 8.14 9.34 18.87
C ALA A 28 8.21 7.86 18.42
N PRO A 29 8.50 7.60 17.12
CA PRO A 29 8.74 6.24 16.65
C PRO A 29 10.04 5.67 17.22
N HIS A 30 10.20 4.34 17.15
CA HIS A 30 11.40 3.66 17.64
C HIS A 30 12.63 4.02 16.79
N ALA A 31 13.55 4.81 17.38
CA ALA A 31 14.67 5.43 16.66
C ALA A 31 15.60 4.43 15.93
N PRO A 32 15.97 3.26 16.49
CA PRO A 32 16.85 2.30 15.81
C PRO A 32 16.28 1.72 14.51
N LEU A 33 14.96 1.79 14.32
CA LEU A 33 14.27 1.29 13.11
C LEU A 33 13.89 2.42 12.14
N LEU A 34 14.55 3.58 12.24
CA LEU A 34 14.35 4.72 11.35
C LEU A 34 15.54 4.92 10.42
N GLU A 35 15.25 5.13 9.15
CA GLU A 35 16.23 5.54 8.15
C GLU A 35 15.93 6.93 7.61
N LYS A 36 16.98 7.69 7.31
CA LYS A 36 16.86 8.99 6.64
C LYS A 36 16.38 8.77 5.22
N GLN A 37 15.32 9.46 4.83
CA GLN A 37 14.79 9.43 3.46
C GLN A 37 15.10 10.74 2.75
N SER A 38 15.99 10.69 1.76
CA SER A 38 16.23 11.80 0.84
C SER A 38 15.14 11.85 -0.24
N ARG A 39 14.83 13.04 -0.72
CA ARG A 39 13.82 13.25 -1.77
C ARG A 39 14.45 13.87 -2.99
N SER A 40 14.36 13.19 -4.12
CA SER A 40 14.84 13.68 -5.42
C SER A 40 13.90 14.71 -6.07
N GLY A 41 12.68 14.89 -5.57
CA GLY A 41 11.67 15.74 -6.19
C GLY A 41 11.25 15.29 -7.59
N GLY A 42 11.34 14.00 -7.88
CA GLY A 42 11.05 13.43 -9.19
C GLY A 42 12.18 13.57 -10.22
N ARG A 43 13.39 13.99 -9.79
CA ARG A 43 14.57 14.13 -10.65
C ARG A 43 15.36 12.82 -10.69
N ASN A 44 15.96 12.55 -11.86
CA ASN A 44 16.93 11.47 -12.03
C ASN A 44 18.35 11.92 -11.64
N ASN A 45 19.36 11.07 -11.89
CA ASN A 45 20.78 11.37 -11.65
C ASN A 45 21.31 12.59 -12.45
N ASN A 46 20.70 12.90 -13.60
CA ASN A 46 21.03 14.07 -14.43
C ASN A 46 20.25 15.34 -14.05
N GLY A 47 19.51 15.33 -12.95
CA GLY A 47 18.69 16.46 -12.48
C GLY A 47 17.42 16.72 -13.29
N ARG A 48 17.11 15.90 -14.30
CA ARG A 48 15.90 16.05 -15.15
C ARG A 48 14.68 15.42 -14.48
N ILE A 49 13.51 16.06 -14.63
CA ILE A 49 12.24 15.53 -14.10
C ILE A 49 11.82 14.32 -14.92
N THR A 50 11.90 13.12 -14.35
CA THR A 50 11.43 11.86 -14.93
C THR A 50 10.11 11.38 -14.34
N THR A 51 9.80 11.83 -13.13
CA THR A 51 8.51 11.57 -12.47
C THR A 51 7.84 12.89 -12.16
N ARG A 52 6.78 13.22 -12.89
CA ARG A 52 6.05 14.47 -12.72
C ARG A 52 5.20 14.45 -11.44
N HIS A 53 4.81 15.63 -10.97
CA HIS A 53 3.90 15.87 -9.85
C HIS A 53 4.43 15.37 -8.48
N VAL A 54 5.73 15.21 -8.35
CA VAL A 54 6.39 14.83 -7.09
C VAL A 54 7.31 15.96 -6.64
N GLY A 55 7.28 16.30 -5.35
CA GLY A 55 8.19 17.26 -4.75
C GLY A 55 7.58 18.04 -3.58
N GLY A 56 8.46 18.62 -2.77
CA GLY A 56 8.07 19.29 -1.52
C GLY A 56 7.50 18.31 -0.49
N GLY A 57 6.59 18.81 0.35
CA GLY A 57 5.94 18.03 1.39
C GLY A 57 6.73 17.95 2.69
N HIS A 58 6.07 17.45 3.73
CA HIS A 58 6.64 17.34 5.07
C HIS A 58 7.80 16.34 5.10
N ARG A 59 8.89 16.65 5.85
CA ARG A 59 10.02 15.75 6.05
C ARG A 59 9.56 14.46 6.73
N GLN A 60 10.05 13.32 6.25
CA GLN A 60 9.69 11.99 6.74
C GLN A 60 10.94 11.13 6.90
N HIS A 61 10.90 10.22 7.87
CA HIS A 61 11.84 9.11 8.01
C HIS A 61 11.18 7.84 7.52
N TYR A 62 11.95 6.96 6.89
CA TYR A 62 11.49 5.63 6.54
C TYR A 62 11.50 4.75 7.80
N ARG A 63 10.47 3.88 7.95
CA ARG A 63 10.42 2.85 8.99
C ARG A 63 10.83 1.54 8.36
N ILE A 64 11.82 0.89 8.94
CA ILE A 64 12.29 -0.44 8.50
C ILE A 64 11.22 -1.44 8.90
N ILE A 65 10.52 -2.00 7.91
CA ILE A 65 9.45 -2.97 8.12
C ILE A 65 9.98 -4.36 7.80
N ASP A 66 9.74 -5.30 8.70
CA ASP A 66 10.02 -6.72 8.48
C ASP A 66 8.96 -7.34 7.55
N PHE A 67 9.22 -7.29 6.25
CA PHE A 67 8.39 -7.92 5.24
C PHE A 67 8.67 -9.41 5.07
N LYS A 68 9.78 -9.91 5.61
CA LYS A 68 10.19 -11.32 5.46
C LYS A 68 9.65 -12.20 6.56
N ARG A 69 9.50 -11.66 7.77
CA ARG A 69 9.05 -12.41 8.96
C ARG A 69 9.86 -13.67 9.19
N THR A 70 11.20 -13.55 9.10
CA THR A 70 12.13 -14.70 9.15
C THR A 70 12.38 -15.26 10.53
N LYS A 71 11.91 -14.62 11.59
CA LYS A 71 12.13 -15.06 12.98
C LYS A 71 11.10 -16.10 13.38
N ASP A 72 11.34 -17.34 12.96
CA ASP A 72 10.43 -18.46 13.15
C ASP A 72 10.51 -19.02 14.58
N GLY A 73 9.36 -19.44 15.13
CA GLY A 73 9.27 -20.11 16.45
C GLY A 73 9.52 -19.20 17.65
N VAL A 74 9.86 -17.91 17.42
CA VAL A 74 10.05 -16.95 18.51
C VAL A 74 8.81 -16.07 18.63
N PRO A 75 8.02 -16.18 19.70
CA PRO A 75 6.85 -15.33 19.89
C PRO A 75 7.27 -13.88 20.17
N ALA A 76 6.45 -12.96 19.65
CA ALA A 76 6.60 -11.54 19.86
C ALA A 76 5.31 -10.95 20.45
N ILE A 77 5.45 -9.92 21.26
CA ILE A 77 4.33 -9.15 21.81
C ILE A 77 4.23 -7.84 21.05
N VAL A 78 3.02 -7.44 20.69
CA VAL A 78 2.74 -6.12 20.13
C VAL A 78 2.92 -5.08 21.23
N GLU A 79 3.99 -4.30 21.18
CA GLU A 79 4.27 -3.26 22.15
C GLU A 79 3.32 -2.06 21.96
N ARG A 80 3.11 -1.64 20.72
CA ARG A 80 2.22 -0.53 20.36
C ARG A 80 1.92 -0.47 18.87
N LEU A 81 0.86 0.27 18.49
CA LEU A 81 0.52 0.61 17.12
C LEU A 81 1.00 2.03 16.80
N GLU A 82 1.57 2.26 15.62
CA GLU A 82 2.10 3.56 15.22
C GLU A 82 1.58 4.00 13.85
N TYR A 83 1.48 5.32 13.66
CA TYR A 83 1.24 5.93 12.36
C TYR A 83 2.53 5.94 11.53
N ASP A 84 2.44 5.50 10.27
CA ASP A 84 3.55 5.62 9.31
C ASP A 84 3.18 6.58 8.17
N PRO A 85 3.91 7.71 8.01
CA PRO A 85 3.65 8.67 6.93
C PRO A 85 4.00 8.14 5.53
N ASN A 86 4.74 7.04 5.42
CA ASN A 86 5.20 6.48 4.14
C ASN A 86 4.19 5.51 3.51
N ARG A 87 3.17 5.10 4.25
CA ARG A 87 2.15 4.15 3.79
C ARG A 87 0.75 4.49 4.29
N SER A 88 -0.24 3.87 3.68
CA SER A 88 -1.64 4.04 4.10
C SER A 88 -2.00 3.19 5.32
N ALA A 89 -1.33 2.05 5.52
CA ALA A 89 -1.51 1.17 6.66
C ALA A 89 -0.76 1.69 7.89
N ASN A 90 -1.31 1.45 9.09
CA ASN A 90 -0.59 1.61 10.33
C ASN A 90 0.43 0.48 10.49
N ILE A 91 1.40 0.66 11.37
CA ILE A 91 2.43 -0.32 11.69
C ILE A 91 2.34 -0.74 13.16
N ALA A 92 2.78 -1.94 13.47
CA ALA A 92 2.88 -2.46 14.83
C ALA A 92 4.36 -2.68 15.17
N LEU A 93 4.77 -2.18 16.34
CA LEU A 93 6.08 -2.47 16.92
C LEU A 93 5.97 -3.77 17.70
N LEU A 94 6.70 -4.77 17.27
CA LEU A 94 6.83 -6.06 17.94
C LEU A 94 8.07 -6.08 18.83
N LYS A 95 7.93 -6.61 20.04
CA LYS A 95 9.04 -6.98 20.94
C LYS A 95 9.08 -8.49 21.04
N TYR A 96 10.14 -9.10 20.53
CA TYR A 96 10.37 -10.53 20.63
C TYR A 96 10.87 -10.92 22.03
N LEU A 97 10.73 -12.18 22.41
CA LEU A 97 11.17 -12.68 23.73
C LEU A 97 12.67 -12.51 23.96
N ASP A 98 13.48 -12.50 22.90
CA ASP A 98 14.92 -12.23 22.95
C ASP A 98 15.28 -10.73 23.01
N GLY A 99 14.30 -9.84 23.14
CA GLY A 99 14.49 -8.40 23.27
C GLY A 99 14.57 -7.65 21.93
N GLU A 100 14.71 -8.32 20.77
CA GLU A 100 14.73 -7.65 19.47
C GLU A 100 13.38 -6.99 19.17
N ARG A 101 13.43 -5.81 18.56
CA ARG A 101 12.23 -5.11 18.08
C ARG A 101 12.19 -5.06 16.57
N ARG A 102 11.00 -5.27 15.99
CA ARG A 102 10.74 -5.11 14.54
C ARG A 102 9.40 -4.45 14.29
N TYR A 103 9.32 -3.66 13.22
CA TYR A 103 8.03 -3.19 12.73
C TYR A 103 7.41 -4.18 11.76
N ILE A 104 6.11 -4.35 11.85
CA ILE A 104 5.28 -5.06 10.85
C ILE A 104 4.13 -4.18 10.39
N ILE A 105 3.51 -4.51 9.24
CA ILE A 105 2.22 -3.93 8.88
C ILE A 105 1.18 -4.39 9.90
N ALA A 106 0.45 -3.44 10.50
CA ALA A 106 -0.55 -3.76 11.52
C ALA A 106 -1.76 -4.47 10.90
N PRO A 107 -2.05 -5.73 11.30
CA PRO A 107 -3.27 -6.42 10.90
C PRO A 107 -4.50 -5.81 11.55
N LYS A 108 -5.65 -5.94 10.93
CA LYS A 108 -6.93 -5.51 11.51
C LYS A 108 -7.30 -6.36 12.73
N GLY A 109 -7.64 -5.68 13.83
CA GLY A 109 -8.06 -6.33 15.08
C GLY A 109 -6.89 -6.89 15.89
N VAL A 110 -5.68 -6.37 15.67
CA VAL A 110 -4.52 -6.61 16.54
C VAL A 110 -4.31 -5.36 17.39
N SER A 111 -4.14 -5.56 18.70
CA SER A 111 -3.98 -4.52 19.71
C SER A 111 -2.63 -4.65 20.44
N ALA A 112 -2.24 -3.65 21.21
CA ALA A 112 -1.09 -3.75 22.10
C ALA A 112 -1.32 -4.87 23.13
N GLY A 113 -0.29 -5.67 23.39
CA GLY A 113 -0.34 -6.85 24.27
C GLY A 113 -0.60 -8.17 23.54
N ASP A 114 -1.07 -8.16 22.28
CA ASP A 114 -1.28 -9.38 21.52
C ASP A 114 0.03 -10.12 21.23
N ARG A 115 -0.03 -11.46 21.31
CA ARG A 115 1.08 -12.34 20.93
C ARG A 115 0.96 -12.74 19.47
N LEU A 116 2.04 -12.57 18.73
CA LEU A 116 2.17 -12.91 17.31
C LEU A 116 3.41 -13.79 17.10
N GLU A 117 3.29 -14.71 16.15
CA GLU A 117 4.33 -15.67 15.84
C GLU A 117 4.50 -15.83 14.32
N SER A 118 5.66 -16.31 13.90
CA SER A 118 5.96 -16.64 12.52
C SER A 118 6.54 -18.05 12.44
N GLY A 119 6.29 -18.75 11.34
CA GLY A 119 6.88 -20.07 11.10
C GLY A 119 5.86 -21.10 10.64
N VAL A 120 6.36 -22.29 10.36
CA VAL A 120 5.54 -23.42 9.86
C VAL A 120 4.52 -23.88 10.91
N ASN A 121 4.93 -23.87 12.18
CA ASN A 121 4.14 -24.35 13.31
C ASN A 121 3.34 -23.25 14.03
N ALA A 122 3.38 -22.01 13.51
CA ALA A 122 2.64 -20.92 14.12
C ALA A 122 1.13 -21.18 14.10
N ALA A 123 0.45 -20.84 15.18
CA ALA A 123 -0.99 -21.03 15.29
C ALA A 123 -1.75 -20.24 14.20
N ILE A 124 -2.91 -20.77 13.78
CA ILE A 124 -3.78 -20.12 12.78
C ILE A 124 -4.55 -18.98 13.47
N LYS A 125 -3.83 -17.89 13.75
CA LYS A 125 -4.33 -16.69 14.41
C LYS A 125 -4.04 -15.46 13.56
N LYS A 126 -4.92 -14.46 13.61
CA LYS A 126 -4.72 -13.16 12.91
C LYS A 126 -3.37 -12.54 13.30
N GLY A 127 -2.62 -12.08 12.30
CA GLY A 127 -1.30 -11.48 12.47
C GLY A 127 -0.13 -12.45 12.48
N ASN A 128 -0.37 -13.77 12.59
CA ASN A 128 0.67 -14.78 12.44
C ASN A 128 1.05 -14.97 10.97
N ALA A 129 2.32 -15.24 10.73
CA ALA A 129 2.85 -15.42 9.37
C ALA A 129 3.27 -16.87 9.16
N LEU A 130 2.68 -17.51 8.13
CA LEU A 130 2.90 -18.90 7.78
C LEU A 130 3.16 -19.06 6.29
N PRO A 131 3.82 -20.17 5.85
CA PRO A 131 3.78 -20.60 4.46
C PRO A 131 2.32 -20.89 4.01
N LEU A 132 1.98 -20.58 2.76
CA LEU A 132 0.64 -20.78 2.22
C LEU A 132 0.18 -22.25 2.28
N ARG A 133 1.13 -23.21 2.26
CA ARG A 133 0.81 -24.63 2.44
C ARG A 133 0.17 -24.95 3.79
N ASN A 134 0.51 -24.20 4.83
CA ASN A 134 0.03 -24.41 6.20
C ASN A 134 -1.22 -23.60 6.54
N ILE A 135 -1.71 -22.74 5.64
CA ILE A 135 -2.87 -21.90 5.86
C ILE A 135 -4.12 -22.63 5.34
N PRO A 136 -5.22 -22.73 6.09
CA PRO A 136 -6.45 -23.35 5.62
C PRO A 136 -7.03 -22.66 4.38
N LEU A 137 -7.65 -23.45 3.48
CA LEU A 137 -8.38 -22.91 2.32
C LEU A 137 -9.53 -22.02 2.79
N GLY A 138 -9.87 -21.02 1.98
CA GLY A 138 -10.88 -20.01 2.33
C GLY A 138 -10.36 -18.88 3.20
N SER A 139 -9.19 -19.03 3.85
CA SER A 139 -8.61 -18.01 4.73
C SER A 139 -8.32 -16.72 4.00
N THR A 140 -8.53 -15.60 4.73
CA THR A 140 -8.12 -14.27 4.31
C THR A 140 -6.68 -14.03 4.75
N VAL A 141 -5.83 -13.57 3.83
CA VAL A 141 -4.40 -13.34 4.03
C VAL A 141 -3.96 -11.99 3.47
N HIS A 142 -2.88 -11.45 4.02
CA HIS A 142 -2.25 -10.21 3.55
C HIS A 142 -0.72 -10.33 3.61
N CYS A 143 0.01 -9.31 3.20
CA CYS A 143 1.48 -9.32 3.19
C CYS A 143 2.05 -10.61 2.56
N ILE A 144 1.61 -10.92 1.34
CA ILE A 144 1.92 -12.17 0.65
C ILE A 144 3.18 -12.04 -0.17
N GLU A 145 4.06 -13.02 -0.10
CA GLU A 145 5.23 -13.14 -0.96
C GLU A 145 4.84 -13.60 -2.38
N LEU A 146 5.64 -13.21 -3.37
CA LEU A 146 5.56 -13.71 -4.75
C LEU A 146 6.64 -14.76 -5.06
N LYS A 147 7.73 -14.74 -4.30
CA LYS A 147 8.81 -15.72 -4.31
C LYS A 147 9.21 -16.00 -2.87
N PRO A 148 9.46 -17.25 -2.50
CA PRO A 148 9.89 -17.59 -1.14
C PRO A 148 11.11 -16.78 -0.71
N GLY A 149 11.08 -16.24 0.52
CA GLY A 149 12.16 -15.47 1.13
C GLY A 149 12.39 -14.05 0.58
N LYS A 150 11.64 -13.62 -0.44
CA LYS A 150 11.77 -12.26 -0.99
C LYS A 150 11.11 -11.19 -0.10
N GLY A 151 10.19 -11.60 0.75
CA GLY A 151 9.37 -10.72 1.56
C GLY A 151 8.04 -10.33 0.89
N ALA A 152 7.14 -9.82 1.69
CA ALA A 152 5.78 -9.49 1.28
C ALA A 152 5.72 -8.44 0.15
N GLN A 153 4.92 -8.71 -0.87
CA GLN A 153 4.76 -7.85 -2.05
C GLN A 153 3.29 -7.53 -2.38
N ILE A 154 2.36 -8.42 -2.06
CA ILE A 154 0.92 -8.28 -2.34
C ILE A 154 0.16 -7.97 -1.04
N ALA A 155 -0.94 -7.21 -1.14
CA ALA A 155 -1.86 -6.88 -0.06
C ALA A 155 -1.16 -6.23 1.15
N ARG A 156 -0.46 -5.10 0.94
CA ARG A 156 0.24 -4.33 1.98
C ARG A 156 -0.42 -3.00 2.33
N SER A 157 -1.31 -2.51 1.49
CA SER A 157 -1.99 -1.22 1.71
C SER A 157 -3.15 -1.36 2.69
N ALA A 158 -3.57 -0.25 3.31
CA ALA A 158 -4.69 -0.22 4.24
C ALA A 158 -5.94 -0.92 3.70
N GLY A 159 -6.54 -1.79 4.52
CA GLY A 159 -7.76 -2.52 4.21
C GLY A 159 -7.65 -3.52 3.04
N THR A 160 -6.43 -3.90 2.64
CA THR A 160 -6.26 -4.88 1.56
C THR A 160 -6.07 -6.30 2.11
N SER A 161 -6.54 -7.26 1.33
CA SER A 161 -6.40 -8.69 1.61
C SER A 161 -6.50 -9.48 0.31
N ALA A 162 -6.19 -10.76 0.39
CA ALA A 162 -6.46 -11.76 -0.64
C ALA A 162 -7.06 -13.00 0.04
N GLN A 163 -7.83 -13.79 -0.71
CA GLN A 163 -8.36 -15.06 -0.23
C GLN A 163 -7.58 -16.22 -0.82
N LEU A 164 -7.19 -17.18 -0.01
CA LEU A 164 -6.61 -18.45 -0.44
C LEU A 164 -7.75 -19.35 -0.91
N VAL A 165 -7.84 -19.60 -2.22
CA VAL A 165 -8.98 -20.33 -2.82
C VAL A 165 -8.68 -21.82 -2.97
N ALA A 166 -7.50 -22.16 -3.48
CA ALA A 166 -7.10 -23.54 -3.74
C ALA A 166 -5.59 -23.74 -3.56
N ARG A 167 -5.19 -24.98 -3.38
CA ARG A 167 -3.79 -25.44 -3.43
C ARG A 167 -3.72 -26.67 -4.34
N GLU A 168 -2.83 -26.62 -5.32
CA GLU A 168 -2.65 -27.68 -6.31
C GLU A 168 -1.14 -27.87 -6.53
N GLY A 169 -0.62 -29.01 -6.14
CA GLY A 169 0.82 -29.30 -6.19
C GLY A 169 1.62 -28.22 -5.45
N ASN A 170 2.60 -27.64 -6.12
CA ASN A 170 3.48 -26.62 -5.56
C ASN A 170 2.89 -25.21 -5.58
N TYR A 171 1.63 -25.03 -6.00
CA TYR A 171 1.03 -23.70 -6.13
C TYR A 171 -0.20 -23.53 -5.26
N ALA A 172 -0.33 -22.31 -4.73
CA ALA A 172 -1.52 -21.79 -4.06
C ALA A 172 -2.20 -20.77 -4.96
N THR A 173 -3.51 -20.87 -5.16
CA THR A 173 -4.31 -19.93 -5.96
C THR A 173 -4.95 -18.89 -5.03
N LEU A 174 -4.62 -17.63 -5.28
CA LEU A 174 -5.09 -16.48 -4.51
C LEU A 174 -6.10 -15.69 -5.34
N ARG A 175 -7.23 -15.32 -4.72
CA ARG A 175 -8.16 -14.31 -5.25
C ARG A 175 -7.85 -12.96 -4.64
N LEU A 176 -7.37 -12.02 -5.46
CA LEU A 176 -7.07 -10.66 -5.05
C LEU A 176 -8.35 -9.83 -4.94
N ARG A 177 -8.29 -8.71 -4.21
CA ARG A 177 -9.43 -7.76 -4.08
C ARG A 177 -9.90 -7.20 -5.43
N SER A 178 -9.05 -7.16 -6.45
CA SER A 178 -9.40 -6.77 -7.82
C SER A 178 -10.24 -7.81 -8.57
N GLY A 179 -10.41 -9.02 -8.02
CA GLY A 179 -11.02 -10.17 -8.69
C GLY A 179 -10.04 -11.00 -9.53
N GLU A 180 -8.79 -10.59 -9.68
CA GLU A 180 -7.75 -11.41 -10.32
C GLU A 180 -7.47 -12.67 -9.51
N MET A 181 -7.42 -13.81 -10.18
CA MET A 181 -6.97 -15.07 -9.59
C MET A 181 -5.55 -15.37 -10.06
N ARG A 182 -4.66 -15.58 -9.11
CA ARG A 182 -3.24 -15.74 -9.35
C ARG A 182 -2.64 -16.90 -8.59
N LYS A 183 -1.79 -17.67 -9.26
CA LYS A 183 -0.96 -18.73 -8.65
C LYS A 183 0.30 -18.14 -8.04
N VAL A 184 0.65 -18.63 -6.87
CA VAL A 184 1.87 -18.30 -6.12
C VAL A 184 2.42 -19.60 -5.56
N LEU A 185 3.74 -19.74 -5.41
CA LEU A 185 4.33 -20.96 -4.80
C LEU A 185 3.79 -21.15 -3.38
N SER A 186 3.47 -22.38 -3.01
CA SER A 186 2.92 -22.75 -1.70
C SER A 186 3.87 -22.50 -0.53
N GLU A 187 5.18 -22.44 -0.80
CA GLU A 187 6.24 -22.06 0.16
C GLU A 187 6.28 -20.55 0.47
N CYS A 188 5.62 -19.71 -0.36
CA CYS A 188 5.54 -18.28 -0.09
C CYS A 188 4.80 -18.02 1.21
N ARG A 189 5.33 -17.11 2.01
CA ARG A 189 4.72 -16.70 3.28
C ARG A 189 3.60 -15.70 3.07
N ALA A 190 2.63 -15.77 3.95
CA ALA A 190 1.55 -14.79 4.07
C ALA A 190 1.18 -14.61 5.53
N THR A 191 0.63 -13.44 5.86
CA THR A 191 0.10 -13.15 7.19
C THR A 191 -1.41 -13.33 7.20
N LEU A 192 -1.94 -14.02 8.22
CA LEU A 192 -3.37 -14.26 8.40
C LEU A 192 -4.13 -12.96 8.72
N GLY A 193 -5.32 -12.81 8.13
CA GLY A 193 -6.19 -11.67 8.29
C GLY A 193 -6.06 -10.62 7.17
N GLU A 194 -6.59 -9.45 7.39
CA GLU A 194 -6.52 -8.29 6.49
C GLU A 194 -5.67 -7.16 7.10
N VAL A 195 -5.17 -6.25 6.28
CA VAL A 195 -4.46 -5.06 6.74
C VAL A 195 -5.42 -4.11 7.45
N GLY A 196 -5.00 -3.54 8.57
CA GLY A 196 -5.76 -2.55 9.33
C GLY A 196 -6.00 -1.23 8.57
N ASN A 197 -6.67 -0.26 9.24
CA ASN A 197 -6.95 1.08 8.71
C ASN A 197 -7.79 1.07 7.42
N SER A 198 -8.82 0.20 7.34
CA SER A 198 -9.69 0.05 6.16
C SER A 198 -10.37 1.36 5.74
N GLU A 199 -10.66 2.24 6.70
CA GLU A 199 -11.31 3.54 6.52
C GLU A 199 -10.42 4.61 5.87
N HIS A 200 -9.12 4.33 5.66
CA HIS A 200 -8.17 5.26 5.06
C HIS A 200 -8.66 5.82 3.72
N SER A 201 -9.36 5.02 2.91
CA SER A 201 -9.90 5.44 1.62
C SER A 201 -11.04 6.47 1.71
N LEU A 202 -11.71 6.55 2.87
CA LEU A 202 -12.81 7.47 3.13
C LEU A 202 -12.34 8.86 3.56
N ARG A 203 -11.04 9.02 3.77
CA ARG A 203 -10.41 10.28 4.14
C ARG A 203 -10.49 11.30 3.00
N GLN A 204 -10.90 12.53 3.32
CA GLN A 204 -10.90 13.66 2.39
C GLN A 204 -9.97 14.76 2.93
N LEU A 205 -9.10 15.30 2.06
CA LEU A 205 -8.09 16.27 2.48
C LEU A 205 -8.63 17.68 2.66
N GLY A 206 -9.79 18.00 2.08
CA GLY A 206 -10.50 19.26 2.22
C GLY A 206 -9.90 20.46 1.47
N LYS A 207 -8.57 20.51 1.28
CA LYS A 207 -7.87 21.61 0.58
C LYS A 207 -6.67 21.15 -0.21
N ALA A 208 -6.30 21.90 -1.25
CA ALA A 208 -5.14 21.62 -2.12
C ALA A 208 -3.81 21.64 -1.34
N GLY A 209 -3.66 22.55 -0.37
CA GLY A 209 -2.47 22.61 0.48
C GLY A 209 -2.20 21.33 1.25
N ALA A 210 -3.24 20.60 1.70
CA ALA A 210 -3.08 19.32 2.37
C ALA A 210 -2.48 18.23 1.43
N LYS A 211 -2.74 18.32 0.13
CA LYS A 211 -2.12 17.49 -0.90
C LYS A 211 -0.66 17.86 -1.13
N ARG A 212 -0.35 19.17 -1.08
CA ARG A 212 1.02 19.70 -1.14
C ARG A 212 1.87 19.21 0.03
N TRP A 213 1.33 19.16 1.25
CA TRP A 213 2.04 18.63 2.43
C TRP A 213 2.45 17.18 2.28
N LYS A 214 1.75 16.41 1.45
CA LYS A 214 2.08 15.02 1.12
C LYS A 214 3.12 14.87 0.00
N GLY A 215 3.65 15.98 -0.55
CA GLY A 215 4.63 15.97 -1.62
C GLY A 215 4.05 15.85 -3.02
N VAL A 216 2.74 16.03 -3.17
CA VAL A 216 2.08 16.01 -4.48
C VAL A 216 2.02 17.42 -5.04
N ARG A 217 2.68 17.66 -6.17
CA ARG A 217 2.64 18.94 -6.90
C ARG A 217 1.35 19.06 -7.73
N PRO A 218 0.94 20.29 -8.10
CA PRO A 218 -0.22 20.53 -8.95
C PRO A 218 -0.10 19.81 -10.30
N THR A 219 -1.23 19.40 -10.84
CA THR A 219 -1.36 18.79 -12.17
C THR A 219 -2.06 19.76 -13.10
N VAL A 220 -1.44 20.08 -14.23
CA VAL A 220 -2.04 20.87 -15.30
C VAL A 220 -2.69 19.90 -16.29
N ARG A 221 -3.89 20.23 -16.75
CA ARG A 221 -4.60 19.44 -17.77
C ARG A 221 -3.93 19.60 -19.12
N GLY A 222 -3.85 18.52 -19.94
CA GLY A 222 -3.24 18.58 -21.26
C GLY A 222 -3.89 19.61 -22.20
N VAL A 223 -5.21 19.83 -22.08
CA VAL A 223 -5.94 20.85 -22.87
C VAL A 223 -5.57 22.30 -22.53
N ALA A 224 -4.89 22.55 -21.41
CA ALA A 224 -4.42 23.86 -20.99
C ALA A 224 -2.92 24.05 -21.32
N MET A 225 -2.33 23.16 -22.08
CA MET A 225 -0.94 23.21 -22.51
C MET A 225 -0.85 23.62 -23.99
N ASN A 226 0.37 23.93 -24.43
CA ASN A 226 0.64 24.18 -25.86
C ASN A 226 0.71 22.85 -26.64
N PRO A 227 0.54 22.86 -27.98
CA PRO A 227 0.61 21.67 -28.82
C PRO A 227 1.91 20.87 -28.66
N VAL A 228 3.03 21.54 -28.42
CA VAL A 228 4.35 20.92 -28.21
C VAL A 228 4.41 20.11 -26.91
N ASP A 229 3.62 20.48 -25.90
CA ASP A 229 3.69 19.86 -24.56
C ASP A 229 2.72 18.70 -24.39
N HIS A 230 1.62 18.70 -25.14
CA HIS A 230 0.59 17.67 -25.01
C HIS A 230 -0.23 17.50 -26.30
N PRO A 231 -0.61 16.26 -26.71
CA PRO A 231 -1.47 16.01 -27.86
C PRO A 231 -2.87 16.65 -27.81
N HIS A 232 -3.31 17.10 -26.64
CA HIS A 232 -4.55 17.86 -26.43
C HIS A 232 -4.32 19.36 -26.31
N GLY A 233 -3.10 19.83 -26.50
CA GLY A 233 -2.73 21.24 -26.38
C GLY A 233 -3.15 22.05 -27.60
N GLY A 234 -3.19 23.37 -27.41
CA GLY A 234 -3.52 24.34 -28.45
C GLY A 234 -4.96 24.79 -28.44
N GLY A 235 -5.31 25.61 -29.46
CA GLY A 235 -6.61 26.23 -29.62
C GLY A 235 -6.73 27.60 -28.93
N GLU A 236 -7.78 28.31 -29.25
CA GLU A 236 -8.12 29.61 -28.66
C GLU A 236 -9.12 29.43 -27.51
N GLY A 237 -8.84 30.03 -26.36
CA GLY A 237 -9.72 30.03 -25.20
C GLY A 237 -10.01 28.65 -24.64
N ARG A 238 -11.28 28.33 -24.45
CA ARG A 238 -11.74 27.07 -23.82
C ARG A 238 -12.02 25.99 -24.86
N THR A 239 -10.97 25.33 -25.34
CA THR A 239 -11.08 24.26 -26.35
C THR A 239 -11.35 22.89 -25.73
N SER A 240 -11.92 21.98 -26.53
CA SER A 240 -12.04 20.55 -26.21
C SER A 240 -10.75 19.81 -26.55
N GLY A 241 -10.63 18.52 -26.14
CA GLY A 241 -9.45 17.72 -26.43
C GLY A 241 -9.23 17.35 -27.88
N GLY A 242 -10.23 17.53 -28.77
CA GLY A 242 -10.17 17.32 -30.22
C GLY A 242 -9.93 15.88 -30.69
N ARG A 243 -9.70 14.92 -29.79
CA ARG A 243 -9.38 13.53 -30.08
C ARG A 243 -9.68 12.62 -28.87
N HIS A 244 -9.55 11.31 -29.06
CA HIS A 244 -9.63 10.38 -27.93
C HIS A 244 -8.62 10.73 -26.83
N PRO A 245 -8.99 10.56 -25.52
CA PRO A 245 -8.12 10.89 -24.40
C PRO A 245 -6.80 10.09 -24.46
N VAL A 246 -5.70 10.81 -24.52
CA VAL A 246 -4.34 10.23 -24.54
C VAL A 246 -3.46 10.86 -23.46
N SER A 247 -2.37 10.17 -23.12
CA SER A 247 -1.31 10.67 -22.25
C SER A 247 -0.42 11.68 -23.00
N PRO A 248 0.48 12.41 -22.34
CA PRO A 248 1.47 13.28 -22.99
C PRO A 248 2.33 12.56 -24.05
N TRP A 249 2.44 11.26 -23.96
CA TRP A 249 3.18 10.40 -24.90
C TRP A 249 2.30 9.77 -25.98
N GLY A 250 1.05 10.21 -26.12
CA GLY A 250 0.11 9.71 -27.14
C GLY A 250 -0.54 8.36 -26.82
N ILE A 251 -0.27 7.76 -25.66
CA ILE A 251 -0.84 6.47 -25.28
C ILE A 251 -2.31 6.65 -24.86
N PRO A 252 -3.27 5.88 -25.40
CA PRO A 252 -4.67 5.93 -24.98
C PRO A 252 -4.83 5.72 -23.48
N THR A 253 -5.60 6.60 -22.82
CA THR A 253 -5.81 6.55 -21.36
C THR A 253 -6.98 5.67 -20.95
N LYS A 254 -7.86 5.32 -21.90
CA LYS A 254 -9.02 4.44 -21.70
C LYS A 254 -8.86 3.16 -22.50
N GLY A 255 -9.09 2.01 -21.86
CA GLY A 255 -9.12 0.69 -22.48
C GLY A 255 -7.77 0.08 -22.88
N HIS A 256 -6.70 0.85 -22.95
CA HIS A 256 -5.40 0.34 -23.37
C HIS A 256 -4.81 -0.64 -22.34
N LYS A 257 -4.36 -1.82 -22.81
CA LYS A 257 -3.71 -2.83 -21.98
C LYS A 257 -2.24 -2.43 -21.76
N THR A 258 -1.92 -1.98 -20.54
CA THR A 258 -0.57 -1.50 -20.20
C THR A 258 0.39 -2.60 -19.74
N ARG A 259 -0.11 -3.79 -19.39
CA ARG A 259 0.73 -4.92 -18.94
C ARG A 259 1.55 -5.48 -20.11
N LYS A 260 2.88 -5.42 -20.02
CA LYS A 260 3.82 -5.96 -21.01
C LYS A 260 4.60 -7.21 -20.52
N ASN A 261 4.50 -7.54 -19.23
CA ASN A 261 5.24 -8.67 -18.64
C ASN A 261 4.57 -10.00 -18.97
N LYS A 262 5.06 -10.70 -20.00
CA LYS A 262 4.56 -12.01 -20.43
C LYS A 262 5.05 -13.17 -19.55
N ARG A 263 6.21 -13.05 -18.89
CA ARG A 263 6.83 -14.14 -18.12
C ARG A 263 5.94 -14.69 -17.00
N THR A 264 5.11 -13.87 -16.42
CA THR A 264 4.22 -14.21 -15.29
C THR A 264 2.75 -14.37 -15.71
N ASP A 265 2.42 -14.34 -17.00
CA ASP A 265 1.05 -14.53 -17.48
C ASP A 265 0.54 -15.94 -17.18
N LYS A 266 1.41 -16.96 -17.26
CA LYS A 266 1.10 -18.35 -16.87
C LYS A 266 0.68 -18.52 -15.41
N LEU A 267 1.00 -17.55 -14.54
CA LEU A 267 0.59 -17.55 -13.14
C LEU A 267 -0.75 -16.84 -12.91
N ILE A 268 -1.35 -16.23 -13.93
CA ILE A 268 -2.66 -15.58 -13.85
C ILE A 268 -3.71 -16.54 -14.39
N VAL A 269 -4.51 -17.13 -13.50
CA VAL A 269 -5.59 -18.05 -13.85
C VAL A 269 -6.78 -17.30 -14.45
N ARG A 270 -7.16 -16.18 -13.83
CA ARG A 270 -8.25 -15.32 -14.29
C ARG A 270 -7.90 -13.86 -14.07
N ARG A 271 -8.01 -13.06 -15.11
CA ARG A 271 -7.82 -11.60 -15.03
C ARG A 271 -9.01 -10.92 -14.37
N ARG A 272 -8.81 -9.74 -13.81
CA ARG A 272 -9.92 -8.89 -13.37
C ARG A 272 -10.88 -8.63 -14.53
N LYS A 273 -12.18 -8.66 -14.29
CA LYS A 273 -13.16 -8.23 -15.30
C LYS A 273 -12.91 -6.75 -15.63
N ALA A 274 -12.91 -6.40 -16.91
CA ALA A 274 -13.05 -5.01 -17.32
C ALA A 274 -14.42 -4.53 -16.84
N LYS A 275 -14.47 -3.33 -16.26
CA LYS A 275 -15.74 -2.64 -15.99
C LYS A 275 -16.31 -2.15 -17.29
#